data_ba56c622dfb43b0b0c2401fb16c32206
#
_entry.id   ba56c622dfb43b0b0c2401fb16c32206
#
_cell.length_a   1.000
_cell.length_b   1.000
_cell.length_c   1.000
_cell.angle_alpha   90.00
_cell.angle_beta   90.00
_cell.angle_gamma   90.00
#
_symmetry.space_group_name_H-M   'P 1'
#
loop_
_entity.id
_entity.type
_entity.pdbx_description
1 polymer ?
#
loop_
_entity_poly.entity_id
_entity_poly.type
_entity_poly.pdbx_seq_one_letter_code
_entity_poly.pdbx_strand_id
1 'polypeptide(L)'
;ETDPGFFLGVETTESGRYLLIVSHDHTTSEVRWLPADQPDAEPRVIAPRQRDVEYSVSDHGDQWLILTNAGGAEDFAICQTPIDSHSPASIQDWQVLIAERPGRLIEGMQVFARWLVRQELEDAESRLVVRDLSAGTETIIDQPDPCVEVGIIPGLEYDTDSLRFGLSGLTLPAQIFDYDMASGERTRRKTQTIPSGHDPAAYITQRLMALAEDGESVPISLFYHRDTPLGADTPLLLYGYGAYGISELPGFSPHRLSLVDRGFVYAIAHVRGGRERGY
;
A
#
# COMPACT_ATOMS: atom_id res chain seq x y z
N GLU A 1 -23.92 11.39 9.46
CA GLU A 1 -24.09 9.92 9.23
C GLU A 1 -25.00 9.35 10.30
N THR A 2 -26.03 8.67 9.88
CA THR A 2 -27.05 8.08 10.79
C THR A 2 -27.06 6.55 10.73
N ASP A 3 -26.37 5.95 9.78
CA ASP A 3 -26.23 4.50 9.66
C ASP A 3 -25.16 4.02 10.65
N PRO A 4 -25.48 3.16 11.63
CA PRO A 4 -24.54 2.68 12.63
C PRO A 4 -23.50 1.71 12.07
N GLY A 5 -23.64 1.24 10.82
CA GLY A 5 -22.66 0.41 10.12
C GLY A 5 -21.51 1.18 9.51
N PHE A 6 -21.59 2.53 9.48
CA PHE A 6 -20.57 3.38 8.88
C PHE A 6 -19.69 4.05 9.93
N PHE A 7 -18.38 4.03 9.69
CA PHE A 7 -17.40 4.82 10.42
C PHE A 7 -17.37 6.24 9.83
N LEU A 8 -17.03 7.22 10.65
CA LEU A 8 -16.90 8.62 10.25
C LEU A 8 -15.52 9.14 10.66
N GLY A 9 -14.79 9.71 9.71
CA GLY A 9 -13.50 10.34 9.91
C GLY A 9 -13.48 11.77 9.35
N VAL A 10 -12.56 12.58 9.87
CA VAL A 10 -12.25 13.90 9.32
C VAL A 10 -10.74 13.97 9.10
N GLU A 11 -10.34 14.40 7.94
CA GLU A 11 -8.94 14.53 7.55
C GLU A 11 -8.72 15.78 6.67
N THR A 12 -7.48 16.08 6.38
CA THR A 12 -7.09 17.17 5.48
C THR A 12 -6.42 16.58 4.27
N THR A 13 -6.64 17.15 3.08
CA THR A 13 -5.84 16.78 1.91
C THR A 13 -4.36 17.17 2.11
N GLU A 14 -3.45 16.53 1.39
CA GLU A 14 -2.00 16.76 1.52
C GLU A 14 -1.60 18.21 1.21
N SER A 15 -2.34 18.88 0.33
CA SER A 15 -2.14 20.31 0.03
C SER A 15 -2.57 21.23 1.18
N GLY A 16 -3.37 20.72 2.12
CA GLY A 16 -4.00 21.50 3.18
C GLY A 16 -5.13 22.42 2.72
N ARG A 17 -5.54 22.36 1.44
CA ARG A 17 -6.59 23.25 0.89
C ARG A 17 -8.00 22.84 1.28
N TYR A 18 -8.22 21.55 1.55
CA TYR A 18 -9.55 21.00 1.79
C TYR A 18 -9.58 20.15 3.04
N LEU A 19 -10.71 20.23 3.74
CA LEU A 19 -11.12 19.27 4.76
C LEU A 19 -11.99 18.21 4.11
N LEU A 20 -11.75 16.95 4.46
CA LEU A 20 -12.51 15.81 3.99
C LEU A 20 -13.27 15.18 5.16
N ILE A 21 -14.54 14.86 4.92
CA ILE A 21 -15.38 14.09 5.84
C ILE A 21 -15.63 12.75 5.16
N VAL A 22 -14.98 11.71 5.67
CA VAL A 22 -15.02 10.36 5.10
C VAL A 22 -16.01 9.52 5.89
N SER A 23 -17.00 8.97 5.20
CA SER A 23 -17.96 8.01 5.75
C SER A 23 -17.79 6.69 5.02
N HIS A 24 -17.48 5.61 5.72
CA HIS A 24 -17.21 4.31 5.10
C HIS A 24 -17.62 3.13 5.99
N ASP A 25 -17.92 2.00 5.36
CA ASP A 25 -17.91 0.68 5.97
C ASP A 25 -16.73 -0.14 5.43
N HIS A 26 -16.85 -1.45 5.32
CA HIS A 26 -15.79 -2.33 4.85
C HIS A 26 -15.66 -2.42 3.32
N THR A 27 -16.66 -1.95 2.57
CA THR A 27 -16.77 -2.11 1.11
C THR A 27 -17.34 -0.89 0.39
N THR A 28 -17.77 0.12 1.14
CA THR A 28 -18.47 1.29 0.60
C THR A 28 -17.96 2.57 1.24
N SER A 29 -17.73 3.61 0.46
CA SER A 29 -17.32 4.92 0.97
C SER A 29 -18.11 6.07 0.36
N GLU A 30 -18.17 7.19 1.08
CA GLU A 30 -18.61 8.50 0.62
C GLU A 30 -17.70 9.57 1.21
N VAL A 31 -17.19 10.45 0.37
CA VAL A 31 -16.34 11.55 0.81
C VAL A 31 -17.06 12.87 0.54
N ARG A 32 -17.08 13.72 1.58
CA ARG A 32 -17.51 15.11 1.48
C ARG A 32 -16.31 16.01 1.71
N TRP A 33 -16.33 17.19 1.12
CA TRP A 33 -15.26 18.14 1.20
C TRP A 33 -15.76 19.57 1.45
N LEU A 34 -14.92 20.39 2.04
CA LEU A 34 -15.10 21.84 2.14
C LEU A 34 -13.73 22.53 2.12
N PRO A 35 -13.66 23.83 1.70
CA PRO A 35 -12.41 24.55 1.77
C PRO A 35 -11.91 24.66 3.21
N ALA A 36 -10.62 24.43 3.45
CA ALA A 36 -10.04 24.45 4.79
C ALA A 36 -10.03 25.86 5.43
N ASP A 37 -10.06 26.91 4.60
CA ASP A 37 -10.19 28.29 5.04
C ASP A 37 -11.66 28.72 5.30
N GLN A 38 -12.62 27.83 5.06
CA GLN A 38 -14.05 28.04 5.28
C GLN A 38 -14.67 26.86 6.05
N PRO A 39 -14.25 26.61 7.29
CA PRO A 39 -14.66 25.41 8.04
C PRO A 39 -16.16 25.38 8.39
N ASP A 40 -16.84 26.53 8.31
CA ASP A 40 -18.29 26.64 8.53
C ASP A 40 -19.11 26.49 7.24
N ALA A 41 -18.46 26.25 6.09
CA ALA A 41 -19.16 26.04 4.82
C ALA A 41 -19.90 24.70 4.83
N GLU A 42 -20.99 24.61 4.04
CA GLU A 42 -21.72 23.36 3.87
C GLU A 42 -20.85 22.33 3.15
N PRO A 43 -20.63 21.12 3.73
CA PRO A 43 -19.84 20.07 3.10
C PRO A 43 -20.48 19.57 1.82
N ARG A 44 -19.70 19.44 0.76
CA ARG A 44 -20.13 19.00 -0.57
C ARG A 44 -19.71 17.54 -0.80
N VAL A 45 -20.59 16.75 -1.42
CA VAL A 45 -20.29 15.36 -1.78
C VAL A 45 -19.40 15.33 -3.00
N ILE A 46 -18.32 14.52 -2.99
CA ILE A 46 -17.52 14.22 -4.20
C ILE A 46 -18.36 13.40 -5.16
N ALA A 47 -18.80 12.22 -4.73
CA ALA A 47 -19.79 11.40 -5.41
C ALA A 47 -20.69 10.70 -4.39
N PRO A 48 -22.00 10.58 -4.63
CA PRO A 48 -22.87 9.82 -3.74
C PRO A 48 -22.42 8.38 -3.61
N ARG A 49 -22.51 7.82 -2.38
CA ARG A 49 -22.13 6.42 -2.14
C ARG A 49 -22.91 5.46 -3.04
N GLN A 50 -22.22 4.46 -3.52
CA GLN A 50 -22.78 3.31 -4.20
C GLN A 50 -22.29 2.07 -3.44
N ARG A 51 -23.19 1.12 -3.26
CA ARG A 51 -22.86 -0.12 -2.55
C ARG A 51 -21.69 -0.84 -3.23
N ASP A 52 -20.75 -1.33 -2.43
CA ASP A 52 -19.56 -2.05 -2.84
C ASP A 52 -18.60 -1.19 -3.71
N VAL A 53 -18.73 0.14 -3.65
CA VAL A 53 -17.80 1.08 -4.26
C VAL A 53 -17.03 1.81 -3.16
N GLU A 54 -15.72 1.59 -3.16
CA GLU A 54 -14.76 2.26 -2.32
C GLU A 54 -14.03 3.37 -3.10
N TYR A 55 -13.83 4.51 -2.47
CA TYR A 55 -12.95 5.53 -3.02
C TYR A 55 -12.35 6.42 -1.93
N SER A 56 -11.13 6.87 -2.17
CA SER A 56 -10.46 7.93 -1.43
C SER A 56 -9.99 9.02 -2.39
N VAL A 57 -9.79 10.23 -1.87
CA VAL A 57 -9.48 11.38 -2.72
C VAL A 57 -8.32 12.19 -2.16
N SER A 58 -7.55 12.79 -3.08
CA SER A 58 -6.56 13.82 -2.82
C SER A 58 -6.72 14.92 -3.86
N ASP A 59 -6.34 16.15 -3.55
CA ASP A 59 -6.41 17.24 -4.51
C ASP A 59 -5.05 17.50 -5.19
N HIS A 60 -5.10 17.80 -6.49
CA HIS A 60 -3.95 18.25 -7.26
C HIS A 60 -4.36 19.33 -8.27
N GLY A 61 -3.84 20.53 -8.11
CA GLY A 61 -4.26 21.67 -8.94
C GLY A 61 -5.76 21.96 -8.80
N ASP A 62 -6.50 21.82 -9.88
CA ASP A 62 -7.95 21.97 -9.97
C ASP A 62 -8.69 20.62 -10.14
N GLN A 63 -7.99 19.51 -9.85
CA GLN A 63 -8.51 18.16 -9.99
C GLN A 63 -8.56 17.44 -8.64
N TRP A 64 -9.56 16.56 -8.47
CA TRP A 64 -9.50 15.44 -7.54
C TRP A 64 -8.77 14.29 -8.20
N LEU A 65 -7.81 13.70 -7.50
CA LEU A 65 -7.27 12.37 -7.81
C LEU A 65 -7.98 11.36 -6.91
N ILE A 66 -8.49 10.30 -7.50
CA ILE A 66 -9.43 9.38 -6.85
C ILE A 66 -8.92 7.96 -7.01
N LEU A 67 -8.54 7.33 -5.90
CA LEU A 67 -8.26 5.90 -5.86
C LEU A 67 -9.58 5.16 -5.64
N THR A 68 -9.96 4.22 -6.52
CA THR A 68 -11.29 3.60 -6.48
C THR A 68 -11.34 2.23 -7.15
N ASN A 69 -12.28 1.39 -6.71
CA ASN A 69 -12.69 0.15 -7.38
C ASN A 69 -13.92 0.34 -8.29
N ALA A 70 -14.36 1.57 -8.51
CA ALA A 70 -15.52 1.86 -9.37
C ALA A 70 -15.29 1.40 -10.81
N GLY A 71 -16.39 1.12 -11.53
CA GLY A 71 -16.34 0.71 -12.93
C GLY A 71 -15.82 -0.71 -13.16
N GLY A 72 -15.77 -1.54 -12.12
CA GLY A 72 -15.27 -2.91 -12.16
C GLY A 72 -13.77 -3.02 -11.99
N ALA A 73 -13.10 -1.98 -11.49
CA ALA A 73 -11.67 -1.96 -11.19
C ALA A 73 -11.40 -2.66 -9.84
N GLU A 74 -11.57 -3.99 -9.77
CA GLU A 74 -11.46 -4.76 -8.52
C GLU A 74 -10.12 -4.53 -7.80
N ASP A 75 -9.02 -4.42 -8.54
CA ASP A 75 -7.67 -4.14 -8.02
C ASP A 75 -7.34 -2.65 -7.95
N PHE A 76 -8.35 -1.81 -7.99
CA PHE A 76 -8.32 -0.35 -7.94
C PHE A 76 -7.64 0.32 -9.14
N ALA A 77 -8.18 1.46 -9.48
CA ALA A 77 -7.65 2.42 -10.46
C ALA A 77 -7.46 3.78 -9.79
N ILE A 78 -6.64 4.65 -10.38
CA ILE A 78 -6.61 6.06 -10.01
C ILE A 78 -7.27 6.84 -11.13
N CYS A 79 -8.34 7.55 -10.77
CA CYS A 79 -9.10 8.42 -11.66
C CYS A 79 -8.86 9.88 -11.31
N GLN A 80 -9.34 10.79 -12.16
CA GLN A 80 -9.35 12.22 -11.93
C GLN A 80 -10.66 12.86 -12.36
N THR A 81 -11.04 13.95 -11.70
CA THR A 81 -12.22 14.77 -12.06
C THR A 81 -11.99 16.21 -11.61
N PRO A 82 -12.49 17.23 -12.33
CA PRO A 82 -12.38 18.61 -11.89
C PRO A 82 -13.01 18.84 -10.51
N ILE A 83 -12.38 19.75 -9.74
CA ILE A 83 -12.95 20.24 -8.48
C ILE A 83 -14.05 21.22 -8.82
N ASP A 84 -15.29 20.74 -8.96
CA ASP A 84 -16.45 21.57 -9.24
C ASP A 84 -17.21 21.91 -7.95
N SER A 85 -17.39 23.21 -7.73
CA SER A 85 -18.13 23.72 -6.58
C SER A 85 -19.66 23.61 -6.74
N HIS A 86 -20.19 23.24 -7.89
CA HIS A 86 -21.61 23.39 -8.21
C HIS A 86 -22.40 22.07 -8.34
N SER A 87 -21.71 20.95 -8.55
CA SER A 87 -22.37 19.64 -8.69
C SER A 87 -21.52 18.51 -8.11
N PRO A 88 -22.12 17.53 -7.43
CA PRO A 88 -21.42 16.29 -7.15
C PRO A 88 -21.05 15.61 -8.47
N ALA A 89 -19.81 15.18 -8.61
CA ALA A 89 -19.38 14.42 -9.77
C ALA A 89 -20.12 13.06 -9.78
N SER A 90 -20.52 12.63 -10.96
CA SER A 90 -20.92 11.24 -11.13
C SER A 90 -19.67 10.36 -11.25
N ILE A 91 -19.70 9.18 -10.65
CA ILE A 91 -18.60 8.19 -10.80
C ILE A 91 -18.32 7.91 -12.29
N GLN A 92 -19.35 7.98 -13.15
CA GLN A 92 -19.21 7.79 -14.59
C GLN A 92 -18.43 8.91 -15.30
N ASP A 93 -18.29 10.07 -14.67
CA ASP A 93 -17.56 11.24 -15.22
C ASP A 93 -16.07 11.21 -14.87
N TRP A 94 -15.64 10.27 -14.02
CA TRP A 94 -14.26 10.14 -13.63
C TRP A 94 -13.39 9.62 -14.79
N GLN A 95 -12.33 10.34 -15.09
CA GLN A 95 -11.38 9.98 -16.13
C GLN A 95 -10.25 9.12 -15.56
N VAL A 96 -9.97 7.98 -16.17
CA VAL A 96 -8.89 7.10 -15.73
C VAL A 96 -7.54 7.74 -15.98
N LEU A 97 -6.75 7.95 -14.92
CA LEU A 97 -5.36 8.40 -14.96
C LEU A 97 -4.40 7.21 -14.93
N ILE A 98 -4.67 6.23 -14.07
CA ILE A 98 -3.92 4.96 -13.96
C ILE A 98 -4.95 3.84 -13.96
N ALA A 99 -4.91 3.03 -15.01
CA ALA A 99 -5.84 1.92 -15.16
C ALA A 99 -5.55 0.79 -14.17
N GLU A 100 -6.60 0.14 -13.72
CA GLU A 100 -6.50 -1.16 -13.07
C GLU A 100 -5.69 -2.14 -13.91
N ARG A 101 -5.00 -3.04 -13.23
CA ARG A 101 -4.40 -4.23 -13.81
C ARG A 101 -4.69 -5.43 -12.91
N PRO A 102 -5.47 -6.42 -13.38
CA PRO A 102 -5.82 -7.60 -12.59
C PRO A 102 -4.60 -8.28 -11.98
N GLY A 103 -4.69 -8.61 -10.68
CA GLY A 103 -3.59 -9.18 -9.90
C GLY A 103 -2.57 -8.18 -9.37
N ARG A 104 -2.74 -6.88 -9.67
CA ARG A 104 -1.93 -5.78 -9.13
C ARG A 104 -2.82 -4.81 -8.37
N LEU A 105 -2.93 -5.00 -7.07
CA LEU A 105 -3.69 -4.12 -6.20
C LEU A 105 -2.98 -2.77 -6.02
N ILE A 106 -3.69 -1.65 -6.18
CA ILE A 106 -3.24 -0.35 -5.71
C ILE A 106 -3.79 -0.15 -4.30
N GLU A 107 -2.91 -0.28 -3.28
CA GLU A 107 -3.29 -0.23 -1.87
C GLU A 107 -3.51 1.19 -1.36
N GLY A 108 -2.84 2.17 -1.96
CA GLY A 108 -2.89 3.56 -1.52
C GLY A 108 -2.12 4.50 -2.44
N MET A 109 -2.34 5.79 -2.22
CA MET A 109 -1.61 6.84 -2.92
C MET A 109 -1.28 7.99 -1.97
N GLN A 110 -0.23 8.75 -2.30
CA GLN A 110 0.10 10.05 -1.72
C GLN A 110 0.39 11.05 -2.83
N VAL A 111 -0.20 12.23 -2.72
CA VAL A 111 -0.11 13.28 -3.73
C VAL A 111 0.78 14.41 -3.23
N PHE A 112 1.67 14.88 -4.10
CA PHE A 112 2.55 16.02 -3.90
C PHE A 112 2.30 17.06 -4.99
N ALA A 113 2.87 18.24 -4.86
CA ALA A 113 2.69 19.33 -5.85
C ALA A 113 3.08 18.93 -7.28
N ARG A 114 4.07 18.04 -7.44
CA ARG A 114 4.54 17.53 -8.73
C ARG A 114 4.33 16.03 -8.91
N TRP A 115 4.24 15.27 -7.83
CA TRP A 115 4.36 13.82 -7.86
C TRP A 115 3.09 13.13 -7.36
N LEU A 116 2.84 11.96 -7.90
CA LEU A 116 1.92 10.98 -7.34
C LEU A 116 2.72 9.72 -7.00
N VAL A 117 2.69 9.32 -5.76
CA VAL A 117 3.26 8.04 -5.32
C VAL A 117 2.13 7.08 -5.02
N ARG A 118 2.18 5.89 -5.60
CA ARG A 118 1.25 4.81 -5.28
C ARG A 118 1.97 3.61 -4.72
N GLN A 119 1.34 2.96 -3.77
CA GLN A 119 1.75 1.68 -3.23
C GLN A 119 0.99 0.57 -3.95
N GLU A 120 1.71 -0.38 -4.49
CA GLU A 120 1.16 -1.52 -5.21
C GLU A 120 1.56 -2.84 -4.56
N LEU A 121 0.69 -3.83 -4.66
CA LEU A 121 0.94 -5.22 -4.25
C LEU A 121 0.64 -6.15 -5.43
N GLU A 122 1.60 -6.97 -5.83
CA GLU A 122 1.49 -7.94 -6.91
C GLU A 122 2.29 -9.19 -6.56
N ASP A 123 1.68 -10.38 -6.60
CA ASP A 123 2.31 -11.66 -6.24
C ASP A 123 3.03 -11.63 -4.87
N ALA A 124 2.41 -10.96 -3.88
CA ALA A 124 2.94 -10.70 -2.54
C ALA A 124 4.22 -9.84 -2.52
N GLU A 125 4.53 -9.13 -3.58
CA GLU A 125 5.61 -8.13 -3.65
C GLU A 125 5.01 -6.73 -3.54
N SER A 126 5.31 -6.03 -2.45
CA SER A 126 4.93 -4.63 -2.30
C SER A 126 5.95 -3.71 -2.96
N ARG A 127 5.49 -2.67 -3.65
CA ARG A 127 6.36 -1.70 -4.31
C ARG A 127 5.79 -0.29 -4.28
N LEU A 128 6.67 0.69 -4.43
CA LEU A 128 6.31 2.10 -4.57
C LEU A 128 6.61 2.55 -6.00
N VAL A 129 5.63 3.20 -6.62
CA VAL A 129 5.74 3.77 -7.96
C VAL A 129 5.55 5.27 -7.88
N VAL A 130 6.56 6.01 -8.31
CA VAL A 130 6.57 7.47 -8.37
C VAL A 130 6.21 7.91 -9.79
N ARG A 131 5.18 8.73 -9.92
CA ARG A 131 4.76 9.33 -11.20
C ARG A 131 4.98 10.84 -11.17
N ASP A 132 5.68 11.36 -12.16
CA ASP A 132 5.70 12.81 -12.44
C ASP A 132 4.38 13.18 -13.10
N LEU A 133 3.56 13.99 -12.41
CA LEU A 133 2.23 14.37 -12.89
C LEU A 133 2.29 15.34 -14.10
N SER A 134 3.41 16.04 -14.28
CA SER A 134 3.60 16.95 -15.42
C SER A 134 4.11 16.21 -16.67
N ALA A 135 5.04 15.28 -16.49
CA ALA A 135 5.67 14.55 -17.60
C ALA A 135 4.94 13.23 -17.92
N GLY A 136 4.17 12.70 -16.98
CA GLY A 136 3.50 11.40 -17.08
C GLY A 136 4.44 10.20 -16.99
N THR A 137 5.73 10.42 -16.68
CA THR A 137 6.73 9.35 -16.53
C THR A 137 6.62 8.67 -15.18
N GLU A 138 6.96 7.39 -15.12
CA GLU A 138 6.91 6.58 -13.91
C GLU A 138 8.26 5.93 -13.60
N THR A 139 8.58 5.84 -12.32
CA THR A 139 9.77 5.17 -11.78
C THR A 139 9.36 4.26 -10.63
N ILE A 140 9.78 3.00 -10.67
CA ILE A 140 9.61 2.06 -9.55
C ILE A 140 10.81 2.21 -8.63
N ILE A 141 10.59 2.32 -7.32
CA ILE A 141 11.67 2.34 -6.34
C ILE A 141 12.18 0.91 -6.16
N ASP A 142 13.44 0.67 -6.53
CA ASP A 142 14.07 -0.65 -6.45
C ASP A 142 14.12 -1.19 -5.02
N GLN A 143 13.88 -2.49 -4.89
CA GLN A 143 13.93 -3.23 -3.63
C GLN A 143 15.13 -4.18 -3.59
N PRO A 144 15.75 -4.37 -2.41
CA PRO A 144 16.95 -5.22 -2.28
C PRO A 144 16.65 -6.73 -2.34
N ASP A 145 15.39 -7.13 -2.13
CA ASP A 145 14.96 -8.52 -1.98
C ASP A 145 13.46 -8.62 -2.30
N PRO A 146 12.97 -9.67 -2.97
CA PRO A 146 11.54 -9.87 -3.23
C PRO A 146 10.72 -10.15 -1.96
N CYS A 147 11.39 -10.54 -0.87
CA CYS A 147 10.75 -10.81 0.43
C CYS A 147 10.86 -9.62 1.38
N VAL A 148 10.50 -8.44 0.88
CA VAL A 148 10.39 -7.20 1.68
C VAL A 148 8.98 -6.61 1.55
N GLU A 149 8.62 -5.85 2.55
CA GLU A 149 7.49 -4.94 2.53
C GLU A 149 7.99 -3.49 2.44
N VAL A 150 7.30 -2.67 1.69
CA VAL A 150 7.53 -1.23 1.64
C VAL A 150 6.23 -0.50 1.84
N GLY A 151 6.30 0.66 2.48
CA GLY A 151 5.12 1.49 2.71
C GLY A 151 5.48 2.96 2.78
N ILE A 152 4.58 3.80 2.28
CA ILE A 152 4.69 5.25 2.38
C ILE A 152 4.60 5.64 3.86
N ILE A 153 5.49 6.53 4.29
CA ILE A 153 5.36 7.23 5.57
C ILE A 153 4.90 8.64 5.26
N PRO A 154 3.62 8.98 5.50
CA PRO A 154 3.08 10.28 5.14
C PRO A 154 3.88 11.41 5.80
N GLY A 155 4.23 12.42 5.01
CA GLY A 155 4.84 13.66 5.45
C GLY A 155 3.80 14.78 5.54
N LEU A 156 4.22 15.92 6.06
CA LEU A 156 3.37 17.12 6.19
C LEU A 156 3.61 18.13 5.05
N GLU A 157 4.65 17.92 4.24
CA GLU A 157 5.02 18.85 3.17
C GLU A 157 4.46 18.36 1.83
N TYR A 158 3.58 19.15 1.25
CA TYR A 158 3.00 18.88 -0.07
C TYR A 158 3.93 19.29 -1.21
N ASP A 159 4.55 20.49 -1.10
CA ASP A 159 5.48 21.02 -2.11
C ASP A 159 6.92 20.57 -1.80
N THR A 160 7.20 19.32 -2.11
CA THR A 160 8.51 18.68 -1.88
C THR A 160 8.80 17.62 -2.92
N ASP A 161 10.07 17.40 -3.24
CA ASP A 161 10.55 16.27 -4.04
C ASP A 161 10.95 15.08 -3.14
N SER A 162 10.82 15.18 -1.81
CA SER A 162 11.25 14.16 -0.87
C SER A 162 10.09 13.26 -0.43
N LEU A 163 10.18 11.97 -0.79
CA LEU A 163 9.30 10.91 -0.28
C LEU A 163 9.96 10.22 0.90
N ARG A 164 9.25 10.08 2.01
CA ARG A 164 9.67 9.19 3.10
C ARG A 164 8.95 7.85 3.00
N PHE A 165 9.71 6.75 3.10
CA PHE A 165 9.13 5.42 3.10
C PHE A 165 9.84 4.48 4.09
N GLY A 166 9.10 3.47 4.56
CA GLY A 166 9.60 2.37 5.35
C GLY A 166 9.89 1.16 4.46
N LEU A 167 10.92 0.40 4.84
CA LEU A 167 11.25 -0.89 4.26
C LEU A 167 11.58 -1.87 5.37
N SER A 168 11.06 -3.09 5.28
CA SER A 168 11.34 -4.18 6.21
C SER A 168 11.30 -5.49 5.44
N GLY A 169 12.01 -6.52 5.90
CA GLY A 169 12.00 -7.83 5.23
C GLY A 169 12.21 -8.94 6.24
N LEU A 170 11.99 -10.20 5.85
CA LEU A 170 12.13 -11.35 6.76
C LEU A 170 13.46 -11.35 7.51
N THR A 171 14.53 -10.88 6.86
CA THR A 171 15.87 -10.79 7.43
C THR A 171 16.39 -9.35 7.61
N LEU A 172 15.63 -8.36 7.13
CA LEU A 172 16.01 -6.95 7.16
C LEU A 172 15.22 -6.21 8.24
N PRO A 173 15.85 -5.79 9.36
CA PRO A 173 15.22 -4.90 10.33
C PRO A 173 14.64 -3.65 9.68
N ALA A 174 13.55 -3.14 10.23
CA ALA A 174 12.85 -2.00 9.66
C ALA A 174 13.79 -0.80 9.45
N GLN A 175 13.73 -0.21 8.29
CA GLN A 175 14.53 0.92 7.84
C GLN A 175 13.63 2.05 7.35
N ILE A 176 14.06 3.28 7.55
CA ILE A 176 13.38 4.48 7.06
C ILE A 176 14.32 5.17 6.07
N PHE A 177 13.77 5.51 4.92
CA PHE A 177 14.48 6.20 3.85
C PHE A 177 13.78 7.51 3.49
N ASP A 178 14.57 8.50 3.09
CA ASP A 178 14.13 9.61 2.27
C ASP A 178 14.62 9.35 0.84
N TYR A 179 13.70 9.51 -0.12
CA TYR A 179 13.92 9.31 -1.55
C TYR A 179 13.63 10.62 -2.28
N ASP A 180 14.61 11.14 -2.97
CA ASP A 180 14.44 12.29 -3.85
C ASP A 180 13.82 11.83 -5.17
N MET A 181 12.55 12.22 -5.39
CA MET A 181 11.75 11.79 -6.53
C MET A 181 12.23 12.37 -7.86
N ALA A 182 12.99 13.48 -7.83
CA ALA A 182 13.53 14.10 -9.02
C ALA A 182 14.84 13.46 -9.49
N SER A 183 15.74 13.13 -8.55
CA SER A 183 17.05 12.53 -8.87
C SER A 183 17.08 11.02 -8.76
N GLY A 184 16.16 10.39 -8.00
CA GLY A 184 16.19 8.98 -7.68
C GLY A 184 17.17 8.63 -6.54
N GLU A 185 17.77 9.62 -5.88
CA GLU A 185 18.69 9.37 -4.77
C GLU A 185 17.94 8.91 -3.52
N ARG A 186 18.49 7.87 -2.85
CA ARG A 186 17.91 7.28 -1.64
C ARG A 186 18.85 7.42 -0.47
N THR A 187 18.40 8.08 0.59
CA THR A 187 19.15 8.26 1.83
C THR A 187 18.50 7.50 2.98
N ARG A 188 19.23 6.55 3.58
CA ARG A 188 18.73 5.83 4.77
C ARG A 188 18.84 6.73 6.00
N ARG A 189 17.73 6.98 6.68
CA ARG A 189 17.61 7.83 7.88
C ARG A 189 17.71 7.05 9.17
N LYS A 190 17.12 5.85 9.19
CA LYS A 190 17.07 5.04 10.40
C LYS A 190 17.08 3.55 10.07
N THR A 191 17.66 2.76 10.96
CA THR A 191 17.51 1.31 10.99
C THR A 191 17.10 0.91 12.40
N GLN A 192 16.16 -0.01 12.52
CA GLN A 192 15.77 -0.61 13.80
C GLN A 192 16.98 -1.27 14.44
N THR A 193 17.28 -0.93 15.69
CA THR A 193 18.32 -1.57 16.46
C THR A 193 17.83 -2.89 17.05
N ILE A 194 18.59 -3.95 16.88
CA ILE A 194 18.35 -5.25 17.52
C ILE A 194 19.37 -5.42 18.65
N PRO A 195 18.96 -5.30 19.94
CA PRO A 195 19.90 -5.29 21.07
C PRO A 195 20.75 -6.55 21.20
N SER A 196 20.21 -7.71 20.80
CA SER A 196 20.95 -8.99 20.79
C SER A 196 21.97 -9.13 19.66
N GLY A 197 22.03 -8.15 18.77
CA GLY A 197 22.74 -8.25 17.51
C GLY A 197 21.89 -8.96 16.44
N HIS A 198 22.18 -8.64 15.17
CA HIS A 198 21.57 -9.29 14.01
C HIS A 198 22.46 -9.08 12.78
N ASP A 199 22.74 -10.16 12.08
CA ASP A 199 23.42 -10.13 10.79
C ASP A 199 22.47 -10.72 9.71
N PRO A 200 21.90 -9.88 8.84
CA PRO A 200 21.04 -10.35 7.75
C PRO A 200 21.72 -11.40 6.84
N ALA A 201 23.06 -11.31 6.72
CA ALA A 201 23.82 -12.23 5.88
C ALA A 201 23.89 -13.66 6.46
N ALA A 202 23.51 -13.89 7.71
CA ALA A 202 23.41 -15.22 8.30
C ALA A 202 22.18 -16.01 7.81
N TYR A 203 21.25 -15.36 7.11
CA TYR A 203 19.99 -15.96 6.69
C TYR A 203 19.84 -15.98 5.17
N ILE A 204 19.00 -16.85 4.70
CA ILE A 204 18.59 -16.97 3.28
C ILE A 204 17.10 -16.75 3.20
N THR A 205 16.66 -15.86 2.31
CA THR A 205 15.26 -15.62 1.94
C THR A 205 14.97 -16.26 0.58
N GLN A 206 13.77 -16.78 0.40
CA GLN A 206 13.31 -17.29 -0.88
C GLN A 206 11.82 -16.99 -1.09
N ARG A 207 11.45 -16.72 -2.34
CA ARG A 207 10.08 -16.72 -2.83
C ARG A 207 9.84 -18.01 -3.62
N LEU A 208 8.86 -18.79 -3.19
CA LEU A 208 8.39 -19.97 -3.91
C LEU A 208 6.97 -19.75 -4.40
N MET A 209 6.59 -20.51 -5.41
CA MET A 209 5.22 -20.57 -5.92
C MET A 209 4.73 -22.01 -5.74
N ALA A 210 3.71 -22.20 -4.91
CA ALA A 210 3.08 -23.50 -4.69
C ALA A 210 1.80 -23.61 -5.53
N LEU A 211 1.66 -24.72 -6.24
CA LEU A 211 0.46 -24.97 -7.02
C LEU A 211 -0.65 -25.52 -6.10
N ALA A 212 -1.80 -24.86 -6.05
CA ALA A 212 -2.98 -25.31 -5.37
C ALA A 212 -3.72 -26.39 -6.20
N GLU A 213 -4.66 -27.11 -5.59
CA GLU A 213 -5.41 -28.21 -6.25
C GLU A 213 -6.21 -27.74 -7.48
N ASP A 214 -6.66 -26.50 -7.49
CA ASP A 214 -7.39 -25.88 -8.60
C ASP A 214 -6.50 -25.29 -9.70
N GLY A 215 -5.17 -25.42 -9.55
CA GLY A 215 -4.18 -24.94 -10.51
C GLY A 215 -3.69 -23.51 -10.25
N GLU A 216 -4.21 -22.81 -9.26
CA GLU A 216 -3.74 -21.48 -8.89
C GLU A 216 -2.39 -21.53 -8.17
N SER A 217 -1.55 -20.54 -8.46
CA SER A 217 -0.21 -20.43 -7.89
C SER A 217 -0.23 -19.56 -6.64
N VAL A 218 0.16 -20.12 -5.49
CA VAL A 218 0.20 -19.45 -4.19
C VAL A 218 1.64 -19.03 -3.88
N PRO A 219 1.92 -17.73 -3.72
CA PRO A 219 3.26 -17.28 -3.30
C PRO A 219 3.55 -17.72 -1.87
N ILE A 220 4.79 -18.11 -1.61
CA ILE A 220 5.31 -18.44 -0.28
C ILE A 220 6.61 -17.71 -0.07
N SER A 221 6.66 -16.86 0.95
CA SER A 221 7.90 -16.23 1.42
C SER A 221 8.49 -17.07 2.53
N LEU A 222 9.74 -17.49 2.41
CA LEU A 222 10.40 -18.26 3.46
C LEU A 222 11.79 -17.73 3.76
N PHE A 223 12.26 -18.04 4.98
CA PHE A 223 13.65 -17.81 5.36
C PHE A 223 14.14 -18.85 6.38
N TYR A 224 15.44 -19.04 6.39
CA TYR A 224 16.13 -19.96 7.27
C TYR A 224 17.58 -19.51 7.51
N HIS A 225 18.21 -19.97 8.60
CA HIS A 225 19.62 -19.73 8.83
C HIS A 225 20.43 -20.52 7.79
N ARG A 226 21.48 -19.92 7.20
CA ARG A 226 22.26 -20.52 6.09
C ARG A 226 22.89 -21.88 6.43
N ASP A 227 23.17 -22.13 7.72
CA ASP A 227 23.74 -23.39 8.18
C ASP A 227 22.66 -24.45 8.49
N THR A 228 21.36 -24.14 8.30
CA THR A 228 20.28 -25.09 8.50
C THR A 228 20.37 -26.20 7.45
N PRO A 229 20.53 -27.47 7.83
CA PRO A 229 20.52 -28.57 6.88
C PRO A 229 19.09 -28.78 6.36
N LEU A 230 18.85 -28.49 5.09
CA LEU A 230 17.54 -28.66 4.49
C LEU A 230 17.32 -30.12 4.09
N GLY A 231 16.21 -30.72 4.54
CA GLY A 231 15.85 -32.10 4.26
C GLY A 231 14.47 -32.46 4.82
N ALA A 232 14.10 -33.75 4.69
CA ALA A 232 12.78 -34.24 5.13
C ALA A 232 12.53 -34.05 6.65
N ASP A 233 13.57 -34.02 7.45
CA ASP A 233 13.49 -33.89 8.91
C ASP A 233 13.67 -32.45 9.39
N THR A 234 13.86 -31.47 8.48
CA THR A 234 14.00 -30.07 8.85
C THR A 234 12.66 -29.51 9.34
N PRO A 235 12.59 -29.01 10.58
CA PRO A 235 11.33 -28.47 11.09
C PRO A 235 10.92 -27.21 10.33
N LEU A 236 9.66 -27.14 9.93
CA LEU A 236 9.05 -26.03 9.23
C LEU A 236 7.90 -25.46 10.05
N LEU A 237 7.89 -24.13 10.25
CA LEU A 237 6.71 -23.41 10.68
C LEU A 237 6.10 -22.71 9.46
N LEU A 238 4.93 -23.16 9.03
CA LEU A 238 4.15 -22.52 7.98
C LEU A 238 3.06 -21.65 8.61
N TYR A 239 3.05 -20.38 8.26
CA TYR A 239 2.06 -19.40 8.70
C TYR A 239 1.22 -18.93 7.51
N GLY A 240 -0.04 -18.61 7.75
CA GLY A 240 -0.94 -18.00 6.78
C GLY A 240 -2.20 -17.52 7.49
N TYR A 241 -2.89 -16.52 6.93
CA TYR A 241 -4.11 -15.96 7.50
C TYR A 241 -5.32 -16.18 6.57
N GLY A 242 -5.37 -15.49 5.42
CA GLY A 242 -6.36 -15.72 4.38
C GLY A 242 -7.78 -15.30 4.71
N ALA A 243 -7.95 -14.15 5.36
CA ALA A 243 -9.27 -13.61 5.67
C ALA A 243 -9.30 -12.07 5.61
N TYR A 244 -10.48 -11.50 5.37
CA TYR A 244 -10.78 -10.06 5.41
C TYR A 244 -9.94 -9.20 4.46
N GLY A 245 -9.35 -9.76 3.41
CA GLY A 245 -8.46 -9.04 2.52
C GLY A 245 -7.16 -8.58 3.18
N ILE A 246 -6.80 -9.14 4.34
CA ILE A 246 -5.56 -8.79 5.04
C ILE A 246 -4.41 -9.55 4.42
N SER A 247 -3.44 -8.81 3.88
CA SER A 247 -2.21 -9.36 3.31
C SER A 247 -1.16 -9.57 4.40
N GLU A 248 -0.58 -10.77 4.44
CA GLU A 248 0.52 -11.12 5.34
C GLU A 248 1.85 -10.85 4.65
N LEU A 249 2.37 -9.64 4.81
CA LEU A 249 3.61 -9.22 4.18
C LEU A 249 4.85 -9.72 4.95
N PRO A 250 6.01 -9.89 4.28
CA PRO A 250 7.22 -10.48 4.84
C PRO A 250 8.05 -9.50 5.67
N GLY A 251 7.42 -8.79 6.63
CA GLY A 251 8.10 -7.86 7.52
C GLY A 251 9.04 -8.53 8.53
N PHE A 252 9.97 -7.75 9.10
CA PHE A 252 10.92 -8.21 10.10
C PHE A 252 10.26 -8.50 11.45
N SER A 253 10.62 -9.63 12.05
CA SER A 253 10.20 -9.96 13.41
C SER A 253 11.32 -10.68 14.17
N PRO A 254 11.84 -10.11 15.28
CA PRO A 254 12.88 -10.74 16.09
C PRO A 254 12.38 -12.05 16.74
N HIS A 255 11.07 -12.21 16.92
CA HIS A 255 10.50 -13.45 17.46
C HIS A 255 10.66 -14.62 16.49
N ARG A 256 10.55 -14.37 15.18
CA ARG A 256 10.75 -15.40 14.14
C ARG A 256 12.20 -15.87 14.11
N LEU A 257 13.18 -14.98 14.34
CA LEU A 257 14.61 -15.33 14.43
C LEU A 257 14.87 -16.39 15.49
N SER A 258 14.22 -16.30 16.64
CA SER A 258 14.38 -17.28 17.73
C SER A 258 14.05 -18.73 17.32
N LEU A 259 13.15 -18.94 16.36
CA LEU A 259 12.87 -20.26 15.79
C LEU A 259 13.92 -20.63 14.75
N VAL A 260 14.24 -19.70 13.86
CA VAL A 260 15.15 -19.92 12.73
C VAL A 260 16.57 -20.20 13.23
N ASP A 261 17.05 -19.52 14.27
CA ASP A 261 18.34 -19.76 14.90
C ASP A 261 18.44 -21.16 15.57
N ARG A 262 17.30 -21.82 15.80
CA ARG A 262 17.22 -23.18 16.29
C ARG A 262 17.07 -24.22 15.18
N GLY A 263 17.26 -23.83 13.92
CA GLY A 263 17.25 -24.70 12.77
C GLY A 263 15.86 -24.90 12.11
N PHE A 264 14.87 -24.06 12.42
CA PHE A 264 13.58 -24.06 11.71
C PHE A 264 13.70 -23.31 10.38
N VAL A 265 12.92 -23.75 9.42
CA VAL A 265 12.48 -22.91 8.29
C VAL A 265 11.21 -22.20 8.72
N TYR A 266 11.11 -20.90 8.50
CA TYR A 266 9.87 -20.15 8.68
C TYR A 266 9.32 -19.74 7.32
N ALA A 267 8.05 -19.99 7.07
CA ALA A 267 7.39 -19.69 5.81
C ALA A 267 6.05 -18.97 6.04
N ILE A 268 5.75 -18.01 5.18
CA ILE A 268 4.47 -17.33 5.08
C ILE A 268 3.84 -17.76 3.76
N ALA A 269 2.70 -18.45 3.83
CA ALA A 269 1.89 -18.74 2.66
C ALA A 269 0.89 -17.58 2.45
N HIS A 270 0.99 -16.92 1.31
CA HIS A 270 0.11 -15.83 0.89
C HIS A 270 -1.17 -16.40 0.27
N VAL A 271 -2.00 -16.95 1.15
CA VAL A 271 -3.18 -17.74 0.76
C VAL A 271 -4.35 -16.84 0.38
N ARG A 272 -5.29 -17.37 -0.39
CA ARG A 272 -6.55 -16.71 -0.73
C ARG A 272 -7.30 -16.21 0.48
N GLY A 273 -8.00 -15.08 0.32
CA GLY A 273 -8.63 -14.33 1.39
C GLY A 273 -7.78 -13.17 1.90
N GLY A 274 -6.47 -13.14 1.55
CA GLY A 274 -5.65 -11.94 1.47
C GLY A 274 -5.75 -11.30 0.08
N ARG A 275 -5.07 -10.18 -0.13
CA ARG A 275 -5.06 -9.41 -1.40
C ARG A 275 -3.68 -9.44 -2.08
N GLU A 276 -2.84 -10.40 -1.76
CA GLU A 276 -1.46 -10.46 -2.25
C GLU A 276 -1.33 -10.70 -3.76
N ARG A 277 -2.43 -11.13 -4.39
CA ARG A 277 -2.56 -11.29 -5.85
C ARG A 277 -3.77 -10.52 -6.41
N GLY A 278 -4.16 -9.45 -5.76
CA GLY A 278 -5.36 -8.71 -6.06
C GLY A 278 -6.61 -9.26 -5.35
N TYR A 279 -7.77 -8.77 -5.75
CA TYR A 279 -9.08 -9.12 -5.19
C TYR A 279 -9.58 -10.47 -5.63
#